data_71d4849bd049a857de2237be3b69780d
#
_entry.id   71d4849bd049a857de2237be3b69780d
#
_cell.length_a   1.000
_cell.length_b   1.000
_cell.length_c   1.000
_cell.angle_alpha   90.00
_cell.angle_beta   90.00
_cell.angle_gamma   90.00
#
_symmetry.space_group_name_H-M   'P 1'
#
loop_
_entity.id
_entity.type
_entity.pdbx_description
1 polymer ?
#
loop_
_entity_poly.entity_id
_entity_poly.type
_entity_poly.pdbx_seq_one_letter_code
_entity_poly.pdbx_strand_id
1 'polypeptide(L)'
;MFKTFDDLADSVLAGTPADREAALAVLASEDDVLLDLVAAASRVRRRYFGNSVKVNYLVNLKSGLCPEDCGYCSQRLGSDAEILKYSWLPTDEAKRQAEFGLAGGASRVCLVASGRGPSNRDVGRVAEMTEAIKDANPETEVCACLGILKEGQAERLRQAGVDAYNHNLNTAPSHYEEICSSHTFQDRVDTVDSARSAGLSPCSGLIVGMGETDEQLVEAVEALRQIDSDSIPVNFLIPFDGTPLEGTWELTPQKCLRILCMVRLMCPDRELRIAGGRELHLRSLQPLSLNVANSLFLGDYLTSEGQAAEDDLDMIVDGGFQIVGQEDAKALRDRLRAHRAAHREAMGGAGAETGAGLPPCAGGGCGSHAAPEEQQVPVEQPVPAGVGAAQPAEAGVGTVRHGLRDDAGRPLVPTIRRRGAGTDALPNS
;
A
#
# COMPACT_ATOMS: atom_id res chain seq x y z
N MET A 1 25.46 -3.82 24.61
CA MET A 1 25.35 -2.53 23.84
C MET A 1 26.41 -2.52 22.76
N PHE A 2 26.01 -2.33 21.49
CA PHE A 2 26.91 -2.17 20.34
C PHE A 2 27.61 -0.79 20.44
N LYS A 3 28.82 -0.68 19.87
CA LYS A 3 29.56 0.59 19.89
C LYS A 3 29.30 1.44 18.65
N THR A 4 29.09 0.77 17.52
CA THR A 4 28.79 1.38 16.23
C THR A 4 27.67 0.59 15.52
N PHE A 5 27.00 1.19 14.53
CA PHE A 5 26.00 0.47 13.72
C PHE A 5 26.66 -0.65 12.90
N ASP A 6 27.94 -0.52 12.55
CA ASP A 6 28.69 -1.61 11.90
C ASP A 6 28.86 -2.82 12.83
N ASP A 7 29.17 -2.62 14.11
CA ASP A 7 29.23 -3.72 15.09
C ASP A 7 27.87 -4.44 15.22
N LEU A 8 26.76 -3.66 15.19
CA LEU A 8 25.42 -4.23 15.21
C LEU A 8 25.13 -5.04 13.94
N ALA A 9 25.48 -4.50 12.76
CA ALA A 9 25.31 -5.22 11.50
C ALA A 9 26.17 -6.50 11.46
N ASP A 10 27.41 -6.48 11.97
CA ASP A 10 28.27 -7.65 12.08
C ASP A 10 27.65 -8.73 12.99
N SER A 11 27.07 -8.33 14.13
CA SER A 11 26.33 -9.25 15.01
C SER A 11 25.14 -9.90 14.30
N VAL A 12 24.36 -9.10 13.55
CA VAL A 12 23.21 -9.59 12.78
C VAL A 12 23.66 -10.54 11.67
N LEU A 13 24.75 -10.21 10.97
CA LEU A 13 25.32 -11.06 9.91
C LEU A 13 25.93 -12.37 10.45
N ALA A 14 26.36 -12.36 11.72
CA ALA A 14 26.79 -13.55 12.45
C ALA A 14 25.63 -14.42 12.97
N GLY A 15 24.37 -14.02 12.74
CA GLY A 15 23.17 -14.78 13.09
C GLY A 15 22.51 -14.35 14.40
N THR A 16 22.88 -13.19 14.96
CA THR A 16 22.25 -12.63 16.17
C THR A 16 21.47 -11.34 15.77
N PRO A 17 20.16 -11.44 15.44
CA PRO A 17 19.36 -10.26 15.12
C PRO A 17 19.32 -9.24 16.25
N ALA A 18 19.08 -7.98 15.90
CA ALA A 18 18.94 -6.92 16.90
C ALA A 18 17.89 -7.28 17.95
N ASP A 19 18.26 -7.13 19.21
CA ASP A 19 17.37 -7.25 20.36
C ASP A 19 16.61 -5.93 20.63
N ARG A 20 15.75 -5.94 21.65
CA ARG A 20 14.96 -4.77 22.05
C ARG A 20 15.80 -3.55 22.37
N GLU A 21 16.90 -3.71 23.10
CA GLU A 21 17.78 -2.59 23.48
C GLU A 21 18.44 -1.98 22.26
N ALA A 22 18.96 -2.80 21.35
CA ALA A 22 19.56 -2.35 20.10
C ALA A 22 18.54 -1.67 19.18
N ALA A 23 17.31 -2.21 19.10
CA ALA A 23 16.23 -1.65 18.31
C ALA A 23 15.81 -0.24 18.79
N LEU A 24 15.67 -0.06 20.10
CA LEU A 24 15.38 1.24 20.71
C LEU A 24 16.54 2.25 20.46
N ALA A 25 17.79 1.79 20.58
CA ALA A 25 18.95 2.64 20.28
C ALA A 25 19.00 3.07 18.79
N VAL A 26 18.58 2.22 17.88
CA VAL A 26 18.42 2.56 16.44
C VAL A 26 17.36 3.65 16.28
N LEU A 27 16.19 3.50 16.90
CA LEU A 27 15.09 4.48 16.79
C LEU A 27 15.41 5.83 17.42
N ALA A 28 16.21 5.83 18.49
CA ALA A 28 16.65 7.03 19.23
C ALA A 28 17.90 7.70 18.65
N SER A 29 18.50 7.15 17.58
CA SER A 29 19.73 7.70 17.00
C SER A 29 19.52 9.09 16.40
N GLU A 30 20.54 9.93 16.43
CA GLU A 30 20.50 11.29 15.90
C GLU A 30 20.53 11.32 14.36
N ASP A 31 20.13 12.44 13.77
CA ASP A 31 20.03 12.60 12.32
C ASP A 31 21.40 12.61 11.61
N ASP A 32 22.45 13.05 12.28
CA ASP A 32 23.82 13.14 11.75
C ASP A 32 24.45 11.76 11.49
N VAL A 33 24.01 10.71 12.20
CA VAL A 33 24.46 9.33 12.00
C VAL A 33 23.50 8.46 11.17
N LEU A 34 22.47 9.06 10.59
CA LEU A 34 21.45 8.33 9.84
C LEU A 34 22.03 7.54 8.64
N LEU A 35 22.99 8.14 7.93
CA LEU A 35 23.61 7.47 6.77
C LEU A 35 24.47 6.27 7.19
N ASP A 36 25.14 6.35 8.34
CA ASP A 36 25.90 5.22 8.90
C ASP A 36 24.95 4.06 9.26
N LEU A 37 23.80 4.38 9.84
CA LEU A 37 22.75 3.40 10.12
C LEU A 37 22.21 2.75 8.84
N VAL A 38 21.90 3.55 7.82
CA VAL A 38 21.42 3.04 6.52
C VAL A 38 22.50 2.17 5.86
N ALA A 39 23.77 2.57 5.93
CA ALA A 39 24.88 1.79 5.39
C ALA A 39 25.00 0.42 6.09
N ALA A 40 24.91 0.39 7.43
CA ALA A 40 24.95 -0.82 8.23
C ALA A 40 23.77 -1.77 7.88
N ALA A 41 22.53 -1.26 7.88
CA ALA A 41 21.34 -2.02 7.50
C ALA A 41 21.41 -2.54 6.05
N SER A 42 22.01 -1.75 5.14
CA SER A 42 22.25 -2.12 3.75
C SER A 42 23.19 -3.33 3.59
N ARG A 43 24.18 -3.50 4.47
CA ARG A 43 25.05 -4.69 4.50
C ARG A 43 24.20 -5.96 4.76
N VAL A 44 23.29 -5.88 5.74
CA VAL A 44 22.37 -6.97 6.09
C VAL A 44 21.43 -7.26 4.91
N ARG A 45 20.78 -6.24 4.35
CA ARG A 45 19.89 -6.38 3.18
C ARG A 45 20.61 -7.07 2.01
N ARG A 46 21.83 -6.65 1.66
CA ARG A 46 22.59 -7.25 0.56
C ARG A 46 22.99 -8.71 0.82
N ARG A 47 23.26 -9.08 2.07
CA ARG A 47 23.58 -10.46 2.43
C ARG A 47 22.46 -11.44 2.09
N TYR A 48 21.20 -11.05 2.33
CA TYR A 48 20.03 -11.93 2.16
C TYR A 48 19.34 -11.77 0.79
N PHE A 49 19.36 -10.58 0.22
CA PHE A 49 18.58 -10.25 -0.97
C PHE A 49 19.42 -9.75 -2.16
N GLY A 50 20.73 -9.72 -2.01
CA GLY A 50 21.63 -9.24 -3.07
C GLY A 50 21.30 -7.81 -3.50
N ASN A 51 21.13 -7.60 -4.80
CA ASN A 51 20.76 -6.32 -5.40
C ASN A 51 19.35 -6.33 -6.01
N SER A 52 18.50 -7.27 -5.59
CA SER A 52 17.17 -7.45 -6.15
C SER A 52 16.10 -6.74 -5.37
N VAL A 53 15.11 -6.19 -6.07
CA VAL A 53 13.89 -5.61 -5.53
C VAL A 53 12.69 -6.38 -6.06
N LYS A 54 11.83 -6.86 -5.16
CA LYS A 54 10.57 -7.52 -5.50
C LYS A 54 9.49 -6.47 -5.69
N VAL A 55 8.89 -6.45 -6.86
CA VAL A 55 7.78 -5.56 -7.18
C VAL A 55 6.46 -6.29 -6.98
N ASN A 56 5.54 -5.67 -6.27
CA ASN A 56 4.20 -6.19 -6.01
C ASN A 56 3.15 -5.23 -6.60
N TYR A 57 2.00 -5.76 -6.94
CA TYR A 57 0.89 -4.98 -7.49
C TYR A 57 -0.40 -5.25 -6.73
N LEU A 58 -1.19 -4.21 -6.46
CA LEU A 58 -2.45 -4.30 -5.74
C LEU A 58 -3.64 -4.32 -6.69
N VAL A 59 -4.52 -5.28 -6.53
CA VAL A 59 -5.85 -5.31 -7.14
C VAL A 59 -6.89 -5.17 -6.03
N ASN A 60 -7.59 -4.04 -6.00
CA ASN A 60 -8.63 -3.78 -5.00
C ASN A 60 -9.95 -4.38 -5.48
N LEU A 61 -10.27 -5.59 -5.02
CA LEU A 61 -11.44 -6.37 -5.45
C LEU A 61 -12.77 -5.81 -4.94
N LYS A 62 -12.74 -5.17 -3.77
CA LYS A 62 -13.92 -4.60 -3.10
C LYS A 62 -13.49 -3.41 -2.28
N SER A 63 -14.17 -2.27 -2.39
CA SER A 63 -13.81 -1.03 -1.72
C SER A 63 -14.95 -0.43 -0.92
N GLY A 64 -14.61 0.09 0.27
CA GLY A 64 -15.55 0.75 1.19
C GLY A 64 -16.47 -0.22 1.95
N LEU A 65 -17.35 0.33 2.77
CA LEU A 65 -18.40 -0.37 3.53
C LEU A 65 -17.87 -1.52 4.42
N CYS A 66 -16.63 -1.39 4.96
CA CYS A 66 -16.08 -2.33 5.91
C CYS A 66 -16.77 -2.13 7.28
N PRO A 67 -17.31 -3.19 7.92
CA PRO A 67 -18.02 -3.06 9.20
C PRO A 67 -17.08 -2.83 10.40
N GLU A 68 -15.76 -2.86 10.18
CA GLU A 68 -14.76 -2.64 11.22
C GLU A 68 -14.57 -1.14 11.51
N ASP A 69 -14.03 -0.83 12.70
CA ASP A 69 -13.86 0.52 13.22
C ASP A 69 -12.41 1.05 13.24
N CYS A 70 -11.49 0.36 12.53
CA CYS A 70 -10.07 0.72 12.50
C CYS A 70 -9.87 2.22 12.25
N GLY A 71 -9.21 2.92 13.19
CA GLY A 71 -9.08 4.38 13.20
C GLY A 71 -8.36 5.00 11.99
N TYR A 72 -7.47 4.27 11.36
CA TYR A 72 -6.71 4.70 10.17
C TYR A 72 -7.44 4.47 8.84
N CYS A 73 -8.56 3.72 8.83
CA CYS A 73 -9.06 3.14 7.59
C CYS A 73 -10.15 3.99 6.94
N SER A 74 -9.88 4.50 5.74
CA SER A 74 -10.85 5.24 4.93
C SER A 74 -12.03 4.38 4.44
N GLN A 75 -11.89 3.04 4.44
CA GLN A 75 -12.91 2.10 3.96
C GLN A 75 -13.91 1.65 5.04
N ARG A 76 -13.72 2.05 6.31
CA ARG A 76 -14.61 1.68 7.42
C ARG A 76 -16.02 2.22 7.21
N LEU A 77 -17.02 1.51 7.73
CA LEU A 77 -18.38 2.03 7.79
C LEU A 77 -18.42 3.25 8.73
N GLY A 78 -19.02 4.34 8.28
CA GLY A 78 -19.04 5.62 9.03
C GLY A 78 -17.79 6.48 8.83
N SER A 79 -16.88 6.13 7.91
CA SER A 79 -15.86 7.07 7.43
C SER A 79 -16.48 8.06 6.46
N ASP A 80 -16.21 9.37 6.68
CA ASP A 80 -16.58 10.46 5.78
C ASP A 80 -15.53 10.65 4.66
N ALA A 81 -14.51 9.80 4.60
CA ALA A 81 -13.51 9.85 3.56
C ALA A 81 -14.12 9.64 2.17
N GLU A 82 -13.79 10.55 1.26
CA GLU A 82 -14.21 10.48 -0.14
C GLU A 82 -13.38 9.42 -0.87
N ILE A 83 -13.88 8.20 -0.97
CA ILE A 83 -13.26 7.09 -1.68
C ILE A 83 -14.25 6.47 -2.65
N LEU A 84 -13.74 5.83 -3.71
CA LEU A 84 -14.57 5.02 -4.59
C LEU A 84 -15.09 3.79 -3.83
N LYS A 85 -16.41 3.55 -3.88
CA LYS A 85 -17.06 2.44 -3.18
C LYS A 85 -17.74 1.51 -4.19
N TYR A 86 -17.37 0.23 -4.14
CA TYR A 86 -17.97 -0.82 -4.99
C TYR A 86 -17.94 -2.18 -4.28
N SER A 87 -18.84 -3.07 -4.69
CA SER A 87 -19.03 -4.36 -4.00
C SER A 87 -17.96 -5.41 -4.36
N TRP A 88 -17.79 -5.69 -5.64
CA TRP A 88 -16.80 -6.65 -6.16
C TRP A 88 -16.46 -6.35 -7.60
N LEU A 89 -15.20 -6.50 -7.97
CA LEU A 89 -14.78 -6.53 -9.36
C LEU A 89 -15.21 -7.83 -10.03
N PRO A 90 -15.58 -7.81 -11.34
CA PRO A 90 -15.67 -9.02 -12.16
C PRO A 90 -14.31 -9.74 -12.26
N THR A 91 -14.33 -11.06 -12.47
CA THR A 91 -13.11 -11.86 -12.60
C THR A 91 -12.23 -11.40 -13.75
N ASP A 92 -12.81 -11.09 -14.91
CA ASP A 92 -12.07 -10.58 -16.07
C ASP A 92 -11.37 -9.24 -15.79
N GLU A 93 -12.03 -8.36 -15.03
CA GLU A 93 -11.45 -7.08 -14.65
C GLU A 93 -10.30 -7.26 -13.65
N ALA A 94 -10.46 -8.13 -12.66
CA ALA A 94 -9.38 -8.45 -11.72
C ALA A 94 -8.17 -9.05 -12.46
N LYS A 95 -8.40 -9.95 -13.43
CA LYS A 95 -7.36 -10.51 -14.30
C LYS A 95 -6.66 -9.43 -15.12
N ARG A 96 -7.42 -8.53 -15.79
CA ARG A 96 -6.87 -7.43 -16.58
C ARG A 96 -5.97 -6.52 -15.73
N GLN A 97 -6.39 -6.18 -14.51
CA GLN A 97 -5.59 -5.37 -13.59
C GLN A 97 -4.32 -6.12 -13.15
N ALA A 98 -4.41 -7.41 -12.88
CA ALA A 98 -3.24 -8.23 -12.58
C ALA A 98 -2.24 -8.25 -13.74
N GLU A 99 -2.70 -8.47 -14.97
CA GLU A 99 -1.87 -8.45 -16.18
C GLU A 99 -1.19 -7.10 -16.39
N PHE A 100 -1.87 -6.00 -16.08
CA PHE A 100 -1.28 -4.65 -16.13
C PHE A 100 -0.12 -4.52 -15.12
N GLY A 101 -0.30 -4.97 -13.89
CA GLY A 101 0.76 -4.97 -12.88
C GLY A 101 1.96 -5.84 -13.28
N LEU A 102 1.71 -7.03 -13.84
CA LEU A 102 2.75 -7.94 -14.33
C LEU A 102 3.54 -7.34 -15.50
N ALA A 103 2.86 -6.68 -16.43
CA ALA A 103 3.51 -5.94 -17.50
C ALA A 103 4.40 -4.80 -16.96
N GLY A 104 4.06 -4.23 -15.80
CA GLY A 104 4.86 -3.26 -15.06
C GLY A 104 6.04 -3.85 -14.28
N GLY A 105 6.23 -5.17 -14.31
CA GLY A 105 7.35 -5.87 -13.67
C GLY A 105 7.02 -6.45 -12.30
N ALA A 106 5.75 -6.45 -11.87
CA ALA A 106 5.37 -7.13 -10.65
C ALA A 106 5.56 -8.65 -10.79
N SER A 107 6.08 -9.29 -9.75
CA SER A 107 6.17 -10.75 -9.63
C SER A 107 5.09 -11.30 -8.67
N ARG A 108 4.45 -10.43 -7.89
CA ARG A 108 3.35 -10.77 -6.99
C ARG A 108 2.16 -9.85 -7.23
N VAL A 109 0.96 -10.43 -7.32
CA VAL A 109 -0.32 -9.73 -7.34
C VAL A 109 -1.03 -9.95 -6.00
N CYS A 110 -1.45 -8.85 -5.37
CA CYS A 110 -2.16 -8.86 -4.10
C CYS A 110 -3.64 -8.58 -4.35
N LEU A 111 -4.49 -9.58 -4.16
CA LEU A 111 -5.95 -9.51 -4.28
C LEU A 111 -6.55 -9.06 -2.94
N VAL A 112 -7.05 -7.84 -2.87
CA VAL A 112 -7.48 -7.22 -1.60
C VAL A 112 -8.97 -6.91 -1.62
N ALA A 113 -9.69 -7.28 -0.57
CA ALA A 113 -11.10 -6.94 -0.40
C ALA A 113 -11.35 -6.31 0.97
N SER A 114 -12.08 -5.19 1.01
CA SER A 114 -12.51 -4.57 2.25
C SER A 114 -13.53 -5.46 2.98
N GLY A 115 -13.42 -5.58 4.31
CA GLY A 115 -14.34 -6.33 5.15
C GLY A 115 -13.66 -6.92 6.38
N ARG A 116 -14.48 -7.35 7.37
CA ARG A 116 -13.98 -8.08 8.55
C ARG A 116 -13.35 -9.41 8.17
N GLY A 117 -13.96 -10.12 7.24
CA GLY A 117 -13.51 -11.42 6.76
C GLY A 117 -14.43 -11.91 5.63
N PRO A 118 -13.95 -12.87 4.81
CA PRO A 118 -14.68 -13.34 3.66
C PRO A 118 -15.82 -14.30 4.06
N SER A 119 -16.93 -14.26 3.32
CA SER A 119 -17.86 -15.37 3.27
C SER A 119 -17.28 -16.52 2.41
N ASN A 120 -17.85 -17.72 2.51
CA ASN A 120 -17.44 -18.84 1.64
C ASN A 120 -17.68 -18.56 0.15
N ARG A 121 -18.64 -17.70 -0.18
CA ARG A 121 -18.88 -17.22 -1.55
C ARG A 121 -17.74 -16.29 -2.00
N ASP A 122 -17.26 -15.42 -1.11
CA ASP A 122 -16.16 -14.51 -1.42
C ASP A 122 -14.84 -15.27 -1.61
N VAL A 123 -14.60 -16.30 -0.79
CA VAL A 123 -13.46 -17.22 -0.98
C VAL A 123 -13.55 -17.91 -2.35
N GLY A 124 -14.75 -18.36 -2.75
CA GLY A 124 -14.97 -18.94 -4.09
C GLY A 124 -14.64 -17.97 -5.22
N ARG A 125 -15.05 -16.70 -5.11
CA ARG A 125 -14.72 -15.65 -6.11
C ARG A 125 -13.23 -15.43 -6.23
N VAL A 126 -12.53 -15.31 -5.09
CA VAL A 126 -11.08 -15.10 -5.08
C VAL A 126 -10.35 -16.33 -5.61
N ALA A 127 -10.84 -17.53 -5.35
CA ALA A 127 -10.34 -18.77 -5.94
C ALA A 127 -10.42 -18.73 -7.48
N GLU A 128 -11.61 -18.41 -8.04
CA GLU A 128 -11.81 -18.28 -9.48
C GLU A 128 -10.90 -17.20 -10.11
N MET A 129 -10.72 -16.05 -9.43
CA MET A 129 -9.82 -14.99 -9.88
C MET A 129 -8.35 -15.44 -9.87
N THR A 130 -7.94 -16.16 -8.82
CA THR A 130 -6.59 -16.70 -8.69
C THR A 130 -6.29 -17.71 -9.79
N GLU A 131 -7.19 -18.65 -10.04
CA GLU A 131 -7.09 -19.64 -11.12
C GLU A 131 -6.94 -18.94 -12.48
N ALA A 132 -7.81 -17.95 -12.77
CA ALA A 132 -7.76 -17.20 -14.02
C ALA A 132 -6.46 -16.39 -14.22
N ILE A 133 -5.87 -15.88 -13.14
CA ILE A 133 -4.58 -15.18 -13.19
C ILE A 133 -3.44 -16.19 -13.44
N LYS A 134 -3.43 -17.29 -12.71
CA LYS A 134 -2.37 -18.31 -12.80
C LYS A 134 -2.41 -19.11 -14.09
N ASP A 135 -3.59 -19.34 -14.66
CA ASP A 135 -3.72 -19.97 -15.98
C ASP A 135 -3.03 -19.16 -17.09
N ALA A 136 -3.14 -17.83 -16.99
CA ALA A 136 -2.48 -16.92 -17.94
C ALA A 136 -0.99 -16.67 -17.59
N ASN A 137 -0.63 -16.71 -16.31
CA ASN A 137 0.68 -16.34 -15.79
C ASN A 137 1.09 -17.31 -14.65
N PRO A 138 1.52 -18.55 -14.94
CA PRO A 138 1.75 -19.61 -13.95
C PRO A 138 2.77 -19.28 -12.86
N GLU A 139 3.80 -18.48 -13.20
CA GLU A 139 4.88 -18.11 -12.29
C GLU A 139 4.52 -16.95 -11.35
N THR A 140 3.34 -16.33 -11.52
CA THR A 140 2.91 -15.20 -10.69
C THR A 140 2.60 -15.66 -9.28
N GLU A 141 3.20 -15.04 -8.29
CA GLU A 141 2.75 -15.20 -6.91
C GLU A 141 1.42 -14.45 -6.69
N VAL A 142 0.42 -15.12 -6.12
CA VAL A 142 -0.85 -14.52 -5.73
C VAL A 142 -0.93 -14.44 -4.21
N CYS A 143 -1.12 -13.23 -3.69
CA CYS A 143 -1.36 -12.97 -2.28
C CYS A 143 -2.82 -12.54 -2.08
N ALA A 144 -3.54 -13.13 -1.13
CA ALA A 144 -4.89 -12.71 -0.77
C ALA A 144 -4.89 -11.91 0.54
N CYS A 145 -5.73 -10.85 0.61
CA CYS A 145 -5.95 -10.04 1.80
C CYS A 145 -7.46 -9.79 1.97
N LEU A 146 -8.14 -10.65 2.72
CA LEU A 146 -9.60 -10.70 2.80
C LEU A 146 -10.13 -10.47 4.24
N GLY A 147 -9.26 -10.14 5.19
CA GLY A 147 -9.61 -10.01 6.61
C GLY A 147 -9.46 -11.31 7.38
N ILE A 148 -10.24 -11.47 8.44
CA ILE A 148 -10.18 -12.61 9.38
C ILE A 148 -10.75 -13.87 8.71
N LEU A 149 -9.93 -14.92 8.64
CA LEU A 149 -10.32 -16.20 8.05
C LEU A 149 -11.08 -17.08 9.06
N LYS A 150 -12.03 -17.83 8.54
CA LYS A 150 -12.73 -18.90 9.26
C LYS A 150 -12.13 -20.25 8.88
N GLU A 151 -12.46 -21.27 9.68
CA GLU A 151 -12.05 -22.65 9.45
C GLU A 151 -12.30 -23.11 8.00
N GLY A 152 -11.31 -23.77 7.39
CA GLY A 152 -11.34 -24.28 6.03
C GLY A 152 -11.19 -23.24 4.91
N GLN A 153 -11.15 -21.94 5.23
CA GLN A 153 -11.03 -20.89 4.20
C GLN A 153 -9.60 -20.74 3.69
N ALA A 154 -8.61 -20.85 4.56
CA ALA A 154 -7.20 -20.81 4.18
C ALA A 154 -6.82 -21.97 3.25
N GLU A 155 -7.28 -23.18 3.58
CA GLU A 155 -7.06 -24.39 2.76
C GLU A 155 -7.68 -24.26 1.36
N ARG A 156 -8.88 -23.69 1.28
CA ARG A 156 -9.53 -23.46 -0.03
C ARG A 156 -8.78 -22.46 -0.88
N LEU A 157 -8.27 -21.37 -0.29
CA LEU A 157 -7.43 -20.41 -0.98
C LEU A 157 -6.13 -21.05 -1.47
N ARG A 158 -5.48 -21.85 -0.62
CA ARG A 158 -4.27 -22.60 -0.99
C ARG A 158 -4.51 -23.57 -2.13
N GLN A 159 -5.61 -24.34 -2.11
CA GLN A 159 -6.00 -25.27 -3.17
C GLN A 159 -6.25 -24.57 -4.51
N ALA A 160 -6.76 -23.33 -4.48
CA ALA A 160 -6.97 -22.51 -5.68
C ALA A 160 -5.68 -21.86 -6.21
N GLY A 161 -4.53 -22.10 -5.58
CA GLY A 161 -3.24 -21.58 -6.03
C GLY A 161 -2.83 -20.23 -5.40
N VAL A 162 -3.51 -19.76 -4.34
CA VAL A 162 -3.01 -18.64 -3.55
C VAL A 162 -1.71 -19.06 -2.88
N ASP A 163 -0.66 -18.22 -2.97
CA ASP A 163 0.68 -18.51 -2.43
C ASP A 163 0.89 -17.89 -1.05
N ALA A 164 0.32 -16.71 -0.82
CA ALA A 164 0.50 -15.96 0.42
C ALA A 164 -0.82 -15.39 0.94
N TYR A 165 -0.91 -15.18 2.25
CA TYR A 165 -2.04 -14.48 2.86
C TYR A 165 -1.55 -13.27 3.64
N ASN A 166 -2.08 -12.09 3.30
CA ASN A 166 -1.78 -10.86 4.03
C ASN A 166 -2.84 -10.58 5.10
N HIS A 167 -2.38 -10.46 6.34
CA HIS A 167 -3.16 -9.93 7.44
C HIS A 167 -2.23 -9.20 8.41
N ASN A 168 -2.13 -7.88 8.26
CA ASN A 168 -1.19 -7.09 9.04
C ASN A 168 -1.56 -7.06 10.53
N LEU A 169 -0.57 -7.12 11.43
CA LEU A 169 -0.77 -6.81 12.85
C LEU A 169 -1.09 -5.33 13.05
N ASN A 170 -0.61 -4.48 12.16
CA ASN A 170 -0.74 -3.03 12.09
C ASN A 170 0.04 -2.27 13.17
N THR A 171 -0.11 -2.62 14.46
CA THR A 171 0.55 -1.95 15.59
C THR A 171 0.86 -2.95 16.70
N ALA A 172 1.40 -2.48 17.82
CA ALA A 172 1.71 -3.29 19.00
C ALA A 172 0.46 -3.83 19.68
N PRO A 173 0.55 -5.01 20.35
CA PRO A 173 -0.50 -5.49 21.24
C PRO A 173 -0.94 -4.45 22.27
N SER A 174 0.02 -3.74 22.88
CA SER A 174 -0.23 -2.73 23.92
C SER A 174 -0.88 -1.43 23.40
N HIS A 175 -0.88 -1.20 22.07
CA HIS A 175 -1.50 -0.03 21.44
C HIS A 175 -2.77 -0.37 20.64
N TYR A 176 -3.10 -1.65 20.54
CA TYR A 176 -4.08 -2.14 19.58
C TYR A 176 -5.50 -1.63 19.87
N GLU A 177 -5.91 -1.58 21.13
CA GLU A 177 -7.26 -1.16 21.55
C GLU A 177 -7.54 0.33 21.23
N GLU A 178 -6.50 1.17 21.16
CA GLU A 178 -6.62 2.58 20.77
C GLU A 178 -6.91 2.73 19.26
N ILE A 179 -6.50 1.72 18.46
CA ILE A 179 -6.61 1.75 17.00
C ILE A 179 -7.87 1.04 16.50
N CYS A 180 -8.29 -0.05 17.15
CA CYS A 180 -9.42 -0.85 16.72
C CYS A 180 -10.07 -1.56 17.91
N SER A 181 -11.42 -1.45 18.02
CA SER A 181 -12.20 -2.13 19.07
C SER A 181 -13.08 -3.26 18.54
N SER A 182 -13.32 -3.32 17.24
CA SER A 182 -14.23 -4.31 16.62
C SER A 182 -13.66 -5.71 16.51
N HIS A 183 -12.34 -5.88 16.63
CA HIS A 183 -11.63 -7.15 16.74
C HIS A 183 -10.31 -6.97 17.50
N THR A 184 -9.77 -8.05 18.00
CA THR A 184 -8.58 -8.04 18.88
C THR A 184 -7.29 -8.22 18.09
N PHE A 185 -6.15 -7.90 18.72
CA PHE A 185 -4.84 -8.25 18.21
C PHE A 185 -4.69 -9.77 18.01
N GLN A 186 -5.24 -10.58 18.95
CA GLN A 186 -5.19 -12.03 18.85
C GLN A 186 -5.95 -12.59 17.66
N ASP A 187 -7.10 -11.99 17.26
CA ASP A 187 -7.82 -12.40 16.05
C ASP A 187 -6.94 -12.29 14.79
N ARG A 188 -6.00 -11.32 14.78
CA ARG A 188 -5.05 -11.17 13.68
C ARG A 188 -3.96 -12.21 13.70
N VAL A 189 -3.40 -12.48 14.89
CA VAL A 189 -2.40 -13.54 15.08
C VAL A 189 -2.99 -14.89 14.66
N ASP A 190 -4.18 -15.23 15.14
CA ASP A 190 -4.87 -16.49 14.83
C ASP A 190 -5.13 -16.65 13.33
N THR A 191 -5.45 -15.54 12.63
CA THR A 191 -5.64 -15.55 11.19
C THR A 191 -4.33 -15.84 10.44
N VAL A 192 -3.21 -15.24 10.86
CA VAL A 192 -1.89 -15.50 10.25
C VAL A 192 -1.46 -16.94 10.50
N ASP A 193 -1.67 -17.46 11.70
CA ASP A 193 -1.34 -18.84 12.07
C ASP A 193 -2.22 -19.86 11.30
N SER A 194 -3.50 -19.56 11.10
CA SER A 194 -4.39 -20.36 10.26
C SER A 194 -3.90 -20.40 8.81
N ALA A 195 -3.52 -19.25 8.25
CA ALA A 195 -2.97 -19.18 6.90
C ALA A 195 -1.68 -20.00 6.75
N ARG A 196 -0.75 -19.87 7.73
CA ARG A 196 0.48 -20.66 7.75
C ARG A 196 0.18 -22.16 7.82
N SER A 197 -0.72 -22.56 8.72
CA SER A 197 -1.09 -23.96 8.91
C SER A 197 -1.65 -24.59 7.65
N ALA A 198 -2.31 -23.81 6.80
CA ALA A 198 -2.80 -24.22 5.48
C ALA A 198 -1.71 -24.22 4.39
N GLY A 199 -0.46 -23.84 4.71
CA GLY A 199 0.65 -23.77 3.76
C GLY A 199 0.69 -22.50 2.91
N LEU A 200 0.01 -21.43 3.33
CA LEU A 200 0.15 -20.10 2.76
C LEU A 200 1.33 -19.36 3.42
N SER A 201 2.12 -18.65 2.63
CA SER A 201 3.20 -17.80 3.16
C SER A 201 2.60 -16.62 3.95
N PRO A 202 2.97 -16.47 5.25
CA PRO A 202 2.46 -15.37 6.07
C PRO A 202 3.03 -14.02 5.62
N CYS A 203 2.14 -13.11 5.26
CA CYS A 203 2.48 -11.72 5.01
C CYS A 203 1.79 -10.85 6.06
N SER A 204 2.56 -10.27 6.96
CA SER A 204 2.03 -9.43 8.03
C SER A 204 2.99 -8.30 8.36
N GLY A 205 2.46 -7.11 8.54
CA GLY A 205 3.26 -5.90 8.72
C GLY A 205 2.59 -4.83 9.57
N LEU A 206 3.09 -3.62 9.43
CA LEU A 206 2.78 -2.47 10.27
C LEU A 206 2.15 -1.33 9.48
N ILE A 207 1.44 -0.48 10.22
CA ILE A 207 1.16 0.91 9.87
C ILE A 207 1.80 1.75 10.98
N VAL A 208 2.75 2.61 10.61
CA VAL A 208 3.49 3.45 11.57
C VAL A 208 3.05 4.90 11.48
N GLY A 209 3.14 5.63 12.60
CA GLY A 209 2.70 7.02 12.70
C GLY A 209 1.27 7.19 13.19
N MET A 210 0.73 6.21 13.93
CA MET A 210 -0.61 6.22 14.53
C MET A 210 -0.61 6.65 16.00
N GLY A 211 0.48 7.32 16.47
CA GLY A 211 0.63 7.77 17.86
C GLY A 211 1.36 6.78 18.77
N GLU A 212 1.87 5.68 18.21
CA GLU A 212 2.64 4.69 18.96
C GLU A 212 4.02 5.20 19.41
N THR A 213 4.49 4.72 20.56
CA THR A 213 5.84 5.01 21.08
C THR A 213 6.89 4.13 20.40
N ASP A 214 8.19 4.45 20.60
CA ASP A 214 9.30 3.64 20.10
C ASP A 214 9.29 2.23 20.71
N GLU A 215 8.94 2.10 21.98
CA GLU A 215 8.77 0.82 22.66
C GLU A 215 7.67 -0.02 22.02
N GLN A 216 6.56 0.61 21.62
CA GLN A 216 5.45 -0.04 20.93
C GLN A 216 5.83 -0.42 19.49
N LEU A 217 6.63 0.40 18.79
CA LEU A 217 7.17 0.01 17.48
C LEU A 217 8.03 -1.26 17.58
N VAL A 218 8.92 -1.34 18.58
CA VAL A 218 9.74 -2.52 18.80
C VAL A 218 8.89 -3.73 19.20
N GLU A 219 7.91 -3.56 20.10
CA GLU A 219 6.96 -4.60 20.50
C GLU A 219 6.21 -5.18 19.30
N ALA A 220 5.77 -4.32 18.38
CA ALA A 220 5.08 -4.75 17.17
C ALA A 220 5.98 -5.60 16.24
N VAL A 221 7.27 -5.25 16.11
CA VAL A 221 8.24 -6.04 15.33
C VAL A 221 8.59 -7.34 16.02
N GLU A 222 8.68 -7.36 17.36
CA GLU A 222 8.83 -8.60 18.15
C GLU A 222 7.66 -9.56 17.89
N ALA A 223 6.43 -9.03 17.85
CA ALA A 223 5.24 -9.83 17.53
C ALA A 223 5.28 -10.38 16.09
N LEU A 224 5.74 -9.59 15.10
CA LEU A 224 5.94 -10.07 13.71
C LEU A 224 6.97 -11.21 13.63
N ARG A 225 8.02 -11.16 14.45
CA ARG A 225 9.00 -12.26 14.58
C ARG A 225 8.38 -13.50 15.20
N GLN A 226 7.54 -13.34 16.25
CA GLN A 226 6.88 -14.45 16.93
C GLN A 226 5.92 -15.20 16.00
N ILE A 227 5.17 -14.49 15.18
CA ILE A 227 4.32 -15.11 14.16
C ILE A 227 5.11 -15.57 12.93
N ASP A 228 6.43 -15.42 12.91
CA ASP A 228 7.33 -15.85 11.83
C ASP A 228 6.88 -15.36 10.44
N SER A 229 6.60 -14.07 10.31
CA SER A 229 6.14 -13.48 9.06
C SER A 229 7.22 -13.53 7.98
N ASP A 230 6.90 -14.08 6.79
CA ASP A 230 7.84 -14.16 5.66
C ASP A 230 8.01 -12.82 4.96
N SER A 231 6.97 -11.99 4.99
CA SER A 231 6.96 -10.68 4.33
C SER A 231 6.38 -9.63 5.27
N ILE A 232 7.11 -8.54 5.47
CA ILE A 232 6.79 -7.45 6.40
C ILE A 232 6.57 -6.16 5.60
N PRO A 233 5.33 -5.84 5.17
CA PRO A 233 4.99 -4.53 4.64
C PRO A 233 4.99 -3.48 5.76
N VAL A 234 5.73 -2.39 5.56
CA VAL A 234 5.68 -1.21 6.42
C VAL A 234 4.94 -0.12 5.67
N ASN A 235 3.74 0.19 6.15
CA ASN A 235 2.94 1.31 5.69
C ASN A 235 3.21 2.50 6.61
N PHE A 236 3.19 3.69 6.04
CA PHE A 236 3.25 4.96 6.76
C PHE A 236 1.85 5.56 6.75
N LEU A 237 1.33 5.96 7.90
CA LEU A 237 -0.04 6.42 8.02
C LEU A 237 -0.36 7.51 6.98
N ILE A 238 -1.41 7.30 6.20
CA ILE A 238 -2.04 8.35 5.41
C ILE A 238 -3.26 8.82 6.21
N PRO A 239 -3.18 9.98 6.86
CA PRO A 239 -4.24 10.47 7.74
C PRO A 239 -5.37 11.07 6.91
N PHE A 240 -6.22 10.20 6.35
CA PHE A 240 -7.36 10.63 5.55
C PHE A 240 -8.31 11.50 6.35
N ASP A 241 -8.75 12.64 5.76
CA ASP A 241 -9.85 13.41 6.34
C ASP A 241 -11.11 12.53 6.42
N GLY A 242 -11.89 12.71 7.47
CA GLY A 242 -13.05 11.88 7.74
C GLY A 242 -12.71 10.51 8.35
N THR A 243 -11.49 10.31 8.83
CA THR A 243 -11.10 9.18 9.68
C THR A 243 -10.71 9.65 11.08
N PRO A 244 -10.75 8.78 12.13
CA PRO A 244 -10.33 9.17 13.48
C PRO A 244 -8.90 9.69 13.59
N LEU A 245 -8.00 9.28 12.70
CA LEU A 245 -6.59 9.73 12.67
C LEU A 245 -6.36 10.88 11.68
N GLU A 246 -7.43 11.60 11.27
CA GLU A 246 -7.30 12.80 10.44
C GLU A 246 -6.31 13.81 11.07
N GLY A 247 -5.43 14.37 10.23
CA GLY A 247 -4.48 15.38 10.67
C GLY A 247 -3.28 14.89 11.48
N THR A 248 -3.12 13.57 11.68
CA THR A 248 -1.97 12.99 12.38
C THR A 248 -0.76 12.91 11.45
N TRP A 249 0.18 13.87 11.60
CA TRP A 249 1.40 13.97 10.77
C TRP A 249 2.66 13.98 11.64
N GLU A 250 3.02 12.85 12.24
CA GLU A 250 4.11 12.74 13.21
C GLU A 250 5.44 12.27 12.59
N LEU A 251 5.37 11.61 11.42
CA LEU A 251 6.55 10.99 10.82
C LEU A 251 7.42 12.00 10.06
N THR A 252 8.73 11.95 10.31
CA THR A 252 9.75 12.61 9.49
C THR A 252 10.40 11.59 8.55
N PRO A 253 11.03 12.01 7.44
CA PRO A 253 11.76 11.09 6.56
C PRO A 253 12.85 10.30 7.29
N GLN A 254 13.53 10.94 8.21
CA GLN A 254 14.59 10.33 9.02
C GLN A 254 14.02 9.26 9.95
N LYS A 255 12.90 9.54 10.64
CA LYS A 255 12.21 8.56 11.48
C LYS A 255 11.74 7.35 10.67
N CYS A 256 11.19 7.57 9.48
CA CYS A 256 10.78 6.49 8.58
C CYS A 256 11.96 5.58 8.22
N LEU A 257 13.13 6.14 7.89
CA LEU A 257 14.34 5.35 7.59
C LEU A 257 14.84 4.58 8.83
N ARG A 258 14.82 5.19 10.04
CA ARG A 258 15.18 4.48 11.27
C ARG A 258 14.27 3.30 11.55
N ILE A 259 12.96 3.47 11.34
CA ILE A 259 11.98 2.37 11.47
C ILE A 259 12.31 1.24 10.49
N LEU A 260 12.56 1.56 9.22
CA LEU A 260 12.94 0.54 8.23
C LEU A 260 14.25 -0.16 8.60
N CYS A 261 15.26 0.58 9.06
CA CYS A 261 16.53 0.01 9.52
C CYS A 261 16.33 -0.90 10.73
N MET A 262 15.54 -0.48 11.72
CA MET A 262 15.19 -1.27 12.89
C MET A 262 14.53 -2.59 12.48
N VAL A 263 13.50 -2.55 11.61
CA VAL A 263 12.84 -3.75 11.11
C VAL A 263 13.82 -4.68 10.38
N ARG A 264 14.72 -4.14 9.53
CA ARG A 264 15.74 -4.92 8.82
C ARG A 264 16.73 -5.60 9.77
N LEU A 265 17.16 -4.90 10.81
CA LEU A 265 18.14 -5.42 11.78
C LEU A 265 17.50 -6.46 12.73
N MET A 266 16.22 -6.31 13.06
CA MET A 266 15.45 -7.29 13.85
C MET A 266 14.99 -8.51 13.04
N CYS A 267 14.70 -8.33 11.75
CA CYS A 267 14.18 -9.35 10.83
C CYS A 267 15.06 -9.43 9.57
N PRO A 268 16.31 -9.91 9.72
CA PRO A 268 17.34 -9.73 8.67
C PRO A 268 17.06 -10.48 7.38
N ASP A 269 16.39 -11.62 7.44
CA ASP A 269 16.12 -12.56 6.36
C ASP A 269 14.68 -12.49 5.82
N ARG A 270 13.86 -11.55 6.29
CA ARG A 270 12.47 -11.40 5.85
C ARG A 270 12.33 -10.39 4.72
N GLU A 271 11.37 -10.63 3.81
CA GLU A 271 11.02 -9.63 2.80
C GLU A 271 10.51 -8.38 3.51
N LEU A 272 11.26 -7.29 3.44
CA LEU A 272 10.85 -5.98 3.95
C LEU A 272 10.32 -5.14 2.79
N ARG A 273 9.05 -4.74 2.88
CA ARG A 273 8.36 -4.00 1.82
C ARG A 273 8.02 -2.59 2.27
N ILE A 274 8.45 -1.60 1.50
CA ILE A 274 7.91 -0.24 1.61
C ILE A 274 6.55 -0.19 0.94
N ALA A 275 5.56 0.31 1.65
CA ALA A 275 4.15 0.22 1.25
C ALA A 275 3.47 1.58 1.29
N GLY A 276 2.17 1.64 1.55
CA GLY A 276 1.38 2.86 1.48
C GLY A 276 1.95 4.01 2.28
N GLY A 277 1.86 5.24 1.75
CA GLY A 277 2.32 6.47 2.39
C GLY A 277 3.82 6.74 2.30
N ARG A 278 4.60 5.86 1.67
CA ARG A 278 6.07 6.03 1.54
C ARG A 278 6.45 7.33 0.83
N GLU A 279 5.72 7.71 -0.19
CA GLU A 279 5.96 8.94 -0.97
C GLU A 279 5.75 10.20 -0.12
N LEU A 280 4.73 10.15 0.74
CA LEU A 280 4.33 11.28 1.59
C LEU A 280 5.33 11.50 2.74
N HIS A 281 5.89 10.43 3.28
CA HIS A 281 6.69 10.48 4.50
C HIS A 281 8.20 10.38 4.24
N LEU A 282 8.66 9.51 3.34
CA LEU A 282 10.09 9.42 2.98
C LEU A 282 10.53 10.58 2.08
N ARG A 283 9.65 11.14 1.27
CA ARG A 283 9.91 12.31 0.42
C ARG A 283 11.19 12.13 -0.40
N SER A 284 12.11 13.13 -0.34
CA SER A 284 13.41 13.09 -1.04
C SER A 284 14.37 12.00 -0.55
N LEU A 285 14.13 11.39 0.62
CA LEU A 285 14.93 10.27 1.13
C LEU A 285 14.38 8.91 0.69
N GLN A 286 13.29 8.86 -0.08
CA GLN A 286 12.67 7.60 -0.52
C GLN A 286 13.65 6.66 -1.24
N PRO A 287 14.56 7.09 -2.12
CA PRO A 287 15.52 6.20 -2.75
C PRO A 287 16.46 5.48 -1.76
N LEU A 288 16.77 6.07 -0.61
CA LEU A 288 17.57 5.42 0.43
C LEU A 288 16.88 4.19 1.02
N SER A 289 15.55 4.17 1.03
CA SER A 289 14.79 3.07 1.59
C SER A 289 15.03 1.73 0.88
N LEU A 290 15.36 1.73 -0.42
CA LEU A 290 15.70 0.51 -1.17
C LEU A 290 17.05 -0.10 -0.77
N ASN A 291 17.92 0.67 -0.11
CA ASN A 291 19.14 0.13 0.50
C ASN A 291 18.84 -0.70 1.76
N VAL A 292 17.64 -0.58 2.32
CA VAL A 292 17.19 -1.25 3.54
C VAL A 292 16.09 -2.27 3.25
N ALA A 293 15.07 -1.86 2.52
CA ALA A 293 14.00 -2.71 2.03
C ALA A 293 14.39 -3.40 0.70
N ASN A 294 13.75 -4.53 0.42
CA ASN A 294 13.97 -5.30 -0.81
C ASN A 294 12.67 -5.54 -1.60
N SER A 295 11.60 -4.83 -1.25
CA SER A 295 10.30 -4.98 -1.88
C SER A 295 9.52 -3.67 -1.84
N LEU A 296 8.65 -3.43 -2.84
CA LEU A 296 7.73 -2.29 -2.90
C LEU A 296 6.42 -2.65 -3.61
N PHE A 297 5.40 -1.81 -3.45
CA PHE A 297 4.23 -1.80 -4.32
C PHE A 297 4.43 -0.82 -5.48
N LEU A 298 4.06 -1.26 -6.68
CA LEU A 298 4.10 -0.46 -7.90
C LEU A 298 2.81 0.36 -8.04
N GLY A 299 2.95 1.65 -8.25
CA GLY A 299 1.82 2.54 -8.51
C GLY A 299 0.94 2.75 -7.28
N ASP A 300 -0.36 2.69 -7.51
CA ASP A 300 -1.37 3.09 -6.53
C ASP A 300 -1.64 2.08 -5.41
N TYR A 301 -2.24 2.61 -4.33
CA TYR A 301 -2.73 1.83 -3.20
C TYR A 301 -4.25 1.60 -3.26
N LEU A 302 -4.85 1.07 -2.19
CA LEU A 302 -6.27 0.69 -2.19
C LEU A 302 -7.24 1.86 -2.37
N THR A 303 -6.95 3.00 -1.71
CA THR A 303 -7.82 4.18 -1.66
C THR A 303 -7.08 5.49 -1.84
N SER A 304 -5.80 5.44 -2.18
CA SER A 304 -4.96 6.60 -2.49
C SER A 304 -4.11 6.33 -3.72
N GLU A 305 -3.80 7.39 -4.44
CA GLU A 305 -2.78 7.34 -5.47
C GLU A 305 -1.40 7.15 -4.83
N GLY A 306 -0.56 6.31 -5.44
CA GLY A 306 0.87 6.25 -5.21
C GLY A 306 1.62 7.12 -6.22
N GLN A 307 2.92 6.97 -6.29
CA GLN A 307 3.66 7.59 -7.39
C GLN A 307 3.48 6.79 -8.69
N ALA A 308 3.75 7.42 -9.84
CA ALA A 308 3.65 6.72 -11.11
C ALA A 308 4.60 5.51 -11.16
N ALA A 309 4.17 4.44 -11.82
CA ALA A 309 4.98 3.22 -11.92
C ALA A 309 6.36 3.47 -12.52
N GLU A 310 6.48 4.42 -13.47
CA GLU A 310 7.76 4.80 -14.07
C GLU A 310 8.71 5.44 -13.06
N ASP A 311 8.19 6.23 -12.10
CA ASP A 311 9.01 6.84 -11.05
C ASP A 311 9.52 5.78 -10.06
N ASP A 312 8.71 4.72 -9.79
CA ASP A 312 9.15 3.55 -9.04
C ASP A 312 10.30 2.81 -9.74
N LEU A 313 10.16 2.62 -11.04
CA LEU A 313 11.19 1.97 -11.85
C LEU A 313 12.45 2.83 -11.96
N ASP A 314 12.30 4.15 -12.04
CA ASP A 314 13.45 5.07 -12.00
C ASP A 314 14.21 4.93 -10.70
N MET A 315 13.51 4.94 -9.57
CA MET A 315 14.13 4.76 -8.25
C MET A 315 14.91 3.44 -8.15
N ILE A 316 14.37 2.34 -8.73
CA ILE A 316 15.05 1.04 -8.75
C ILE A 316 16.29 1.09 -9.65
N VAL A 317 16.16 1.60 -10.88
CA VAL A 317 17.25 1.64 -11.88
C VAL A 317 18.36 2.60 -11.44
N ASP A 318 18.01 3.81 -11.00
CA ASP A 318 18.97 4.83 -10.58
C ASP A 318 19.69 4.43 -9.29
N GLY A 319 19.02 3.66 -8.42
CA GLY A 319 19.63 3.01 -7.25
C GLY A 319 20.56 1.82 -7.60
N GLY A 320 20.64 1.42 -8.88
CA GLY A 320 21.44 0.30 -9.36
C GLY A 320 20.86 -1.07 -8.99
N PHE A 321 19.57 -1.14 -8.68
CA PHE A 321 18.90 -2.39 -8.33
C PHE A 321 18.33 -3.11 -9.56
N GLN A 322 18.06 -4.41 -9.41
CA GLN A 322 17.39 -5.26 -10.38
C GLN A 322 16.01 -5.66 -9.88
N ILE A 323 15.08 -5.91 -10.79
CA ILE A 323 13.74 -6.36 -10.44
C ILE A 323 13.70 -7.89 -10.47
N VAL A 324 13.18 -8.52 -9.42
CA VAL A 324 12.99 -9.98 -9.35
C VAL A 324 12.13 -10.45 -10.53
N GLY A 325 12.62 -11.45 -11.26
CA GLY A 325 11.93 -12.01 -12.43
C GLY A 325 12.06 -11.19 -13.71
N GLN A 326 12.82 -10.09 -13.71
CA GLN A 326 13.12 -9.30 -14.90
C GLN A 326 14.62 -9.38 -15.23
N GLU A 327 14.95 -9.64 -16.49
CA GLU A 327 16.35 -9.70 -16.92
C GLU A 327 17.03 -8.33 -16.93
N ASP A 328 16.28 -7.27 -17.29
CA ASP A 328 16.78 -5.90 -17.39
C ASP A 328 15.71 -4.88 -16.95
N ALA A 329 15.90 -4.37 -15.73
CA ALA A 329 15.01 -3.34 -15.16
C ALA A 329 15.01 -2.04 -15.99
N LYS A 330 16.15 -1.67 -16.58
CA LYS A 330 16.28 -0.48 -17.44
C LYS A 330 15.47 -0.65 -18.73
N ALA A 331 15.57 -1.82 -19.37
CA ALA A 331 14.81 -2.11 -20.57
C ALA A 331 13.30 -2.11 -20.30
N LEU A 332 12.87 -2.64 -19.15
CA LEU A 332 11.46 -2.57 -18.72
C LEU A 332 10.99 -1.10 -18.56
N ARG A 333 11.73 -0.32 -17.79
CA ARG A 333 11.45 1.11 -17.61
C ARG A 333 11.33 1.86 -18.95
N ASP A 334 12.30 1.66 -19.83
CA ASP A 334 12.36 2.35 -21.11
C ASP A 334 11.17 1.95 -22.02
N ARG A 335 10.72 0.68 -21.99
CA ARG A 335 9.49 0.23 -22.67
C ARG A 335 8.24 0.93 -22.14
N LEU A 336 8.07 1.03 -20.81
CA LEU A 336 6.90 1.69 -20.20
C LEU A 336 6.88 3.18 -20.53
N ARG A 337 8.02 3.86 -20.48
CA ARG A 337 8.14 5.27 -20.90
C ARG A 337 7.77 5.48 -22.36
N ALA A 338 8.25 4.62 -23.27
CA ALA A 338 7.90 4.69 -24.68
C ALA A 338 6.39 4.46 -24.91
N HIS A 339 5.80 3.49 -24.23
CA HIS A 339 4.37 3.23 -24.31
C HIS A 339 3.53 4.45 -23.85
N ARG A 340 3.91 5.05 -22.72
CA ARG A 340 3.23 6.25 -22.19
C ARG A 340 3.42 7.47 -23.11
N ALA A 341 4.58 7.65 -23.72
CA ALA A 341 4.81 8.72 -24.70
C ALA A 341 3.91 8.56 -25.92
N ALA A 342 3.85 7.34 -26.50
CA ALA A 342 2.98 7.04 -27.63
C ALA A 342 1.48 7.24 -27.29
N HIS A 343 1.06 6.85 -26.09
CA HIS A 343 -0.32 7.08 -25.65
C HIS A 343 -0.65 8.57 -25.52
N ARG A 344 0.27 9.38 -24.96
CA ARG A 344 0.09 10.85 -24.89
C ARG A 344 0.02 11.51 -26.27
N GLU A 345 0.86 11.08 -27.22
CA GLU A 345 0.81 11.56 -28.60
C GLU A 345 -0.51 11.21 -29.30
N ALA A 346 -1.01 9.98 -29.08
CA ALA A 346 -2.29 9.53 -29.62
C ALA A 346 -3.47 10.36 -29.06
N MET A 347 -3.44 10.70 -27.77
CA MET A 347 -4.46 11.53 -27.12
C MET A 347 -4.29 13.03 -27.45
N GLY A 348 -3.06 13.53 -27.60
CA GLY A 348 -2.75 14.93 -27.96
C GLY A 348 -2.97 15.24 -29.43
N GLY A 349 -2.81 14.28 -30.34
CA GLY A 349 -3.07 14.44 -31.76
C GLY A 349 -4.55 14.61 -32.14
N ALA A 350 -5.46 14.24 -31.25
CA ALA A 350 -6.90 14.45 -31.45
C ALA A 350 -7.39 15.86 -31.09
N GLY A 351 -6.53 16.70 -30.49
CA GLY A 351 -6.89 18.05 -30.01
C GLY A 351 -6.41 19.23 -30.86
N ALA A 352 -5.70 19.00 -31.97
CA ALA A 352 -5.04 20.09 -32.72
C ALA A 352 -5.86 20.68 -33.87
N GLU A 353 -7.07 20.22 -34.15
CA GLU A 353 -7.86 20.69 -35.31
C GLU A 353 -9.18 21.45 -35.01
N THR A 354 -9.53 21.68 -33.74
CA THR A 354 -10.67 22.58 -33.46
C THR A 354 -10.39 23.47 -32.26
N GLY A 355 -10.17 24.74 -32.51
CA GLY A 355 -10.17 25.80 -31.49
C GLY A 355 -11.57 25.99 -30.92
N ALA A 356 -11.98 25.15 -29.98
CA ALA A 356 -13.14 25.33 -29.10
C ALA A 356 -13.13 24.25 -28.02
N GLY A 357 -13.06 24.66 -26.76
CA GLY A 357 -13.50 23.92 -25.58
C GLY A 357 -13.10 22.47 -25.45
N LEU A 358 -12.41 22.12 -24.37
CA LEU A 358 -12.13 20.73 -23.94
C LEU A 358 -13.41 19.86 -24.06
N PRO A 359 -13.40 18.78 -24.82
CA PRO A 359 -14.50 17.84 -24.77
C PRO A 359 -14.42 17.00 -23.48
N PRO A 360 -15.59 16.64 -22.90
CA PRO A 360 -15.62 15.66 -21.81
C PRO A 360 -15.11 14.31 -22.32
N CYS A 361 -14.46 13.55 -21.46
CA CYS A 361 -13.96 12.21 -21.73
C CYS A 361 -15.06 11.35 -22.38
N ALA A 362 -14.87 10.96 -23.63
CA ALA A 362 -15.77 10.10 -24.35
C ALA A 362 -15.59 8.66 -23.86
N GLY A 363 -16.48 8.22 -22.99
CA GLY A 363 -16.69 6.81 -22.71
C GLY A 363 -17.16 6.11 -23.97
N GLY A 364 -16.46 5.01 -24.34
CA GLY A 364 -16.90 4.09 -25.37
C GLY A 364 -18.26 3.50 -25.01
N GLY A 365 -19.21 3.61 -25.94
CA GLY A 365 -20.59 3.19 -25.76
C GLY A 365 -20.77 1.70 -25.54
N CYS A 366 -21.56 1.36 -24.55
CA CYS A 366 -22.30 0.11 -24.48
C CYS A 366 -23.78 0.42 -24.47
N GLY A 367 -24.51 -0.41 -25.25
CA GLY A 367 -25.87 -0.24 -25.66
C GLY A 367 -26.92 -0.09 -24.55
N SER A 368 -27.93 0.61 -24.94
CA SER A 368 -29.16 0.87 -24.24
C SER A 368 -29.88 -0.40 -23.75
N HIS A 369 -30.10 -0.53 -22.44
CA HIS A 369 -31.24 -1.22 -21.89
C HIS A 369 -31.96 -0.30 -20.92
N ALA A 370 -33.24 -0.07 -21.21
CA ALA A 370 -34.16 0.75 -20.45
C ALA A 370 -34.36 0.21 -19.03
N ALA A 371 -34.20 1.11 -18.05
CA ALA A 371 -34.65 0.86 -16.68
C ALA A 371 -36.12 1.19 -16.50
N PRO A 372 -36.87 0.48 -15.62
CA PRO A 372 -38.25 0.79 -15.35
C PRO A 372 -38.40 1.99 -14.41
N GLU A 373 -39.47 2.75 -14.63
CA GLU A 373 -39.88 3.92 -13.86
C GLU A 373 -40.12 3.58 -12.39
N GLU A 374 -39.51 4.33 -11.48
CA GLU A 374 -39.88 4.39 -10.07
C GLU A 374 -40.63 5.68 -9.75
N GLN A 375 -41.73 5.52 -9.05
CA GLN A 375 -42.68 6.55 -8.66
C GLN A 375 -42.10 7.49 -7.62
N GLN A 376 -42.27 8.79 -7.83
CA GLN A 376 -41.96 9.87 -6.90
C GLN A 376 -42.97 9.93 -5.75
N VAL A 377 -42.49 10.03 -4.52
CA VAL A 377 -43.26 10.45 -3.35
C VAL A 377 -42.72 11.81 -2.90
N PRO A 378 -43.58 12.81 -2.65
CA PRO A 378 -43.14 14.17 -2.29
C PRO A 378 -42.82 14.29 -0.81
N VAL A 379 -41.74 14.97 -0.46
CA VAL A 379 -41.49 15.48 0.91
C VAL A 379 -41.30 16.99 0.86
N GLU A 380 -42.09 17.66 1.65
CA GLU A 380 -42.19 19.12 1.85
C GLU A 380 -40.90 19.70 2.47
N GLN A 381 -40.63 20.96 2.04
CA GLN A 381 -39.61 21.85 2.60
C GLN A 381 -40.13 22.58 3.87
N PRO A 382 -39.24 23.21 4.69
CA PRO A 382 -38.91 24.61 4.39
C PRO A 382 -37.45 25.05 4.61
N VAL A 383 -37.08 26.04 3.85
CA VAL A 383 -35.85 26.88 3.89
C VAL A 383 -36.00 27.96 4.99
N PRO A 384 -34.90 28.53 5.58
CA PRO A 384 -34.37 29.74 4.95
C PRO A 384 -32.84 29.97 4.97
N ALA A 385 -32.37 30.52 3.87
CA ALA A 385 -31.51 31.69 3.67
C ALA A 385 -30.08 31.76 4.24
N GLY A 386 -29.16 31.79 3.30
CA GLY A 386 -28.10 32.80 3.24
C GLY A 386 -26.71 32.31 3.65
N VAL A 387 -25.84 32.14 2.68
CA VAL A 387 -24.56 32.84 2.50
C VAL A 387 -23.79 32.28 1.28
N GLY A 388 -23.41 33.16 0.39
CA GLY A 388 -22.20 33.18 -0.45
C GLY A 388 -21.87 31.98 -1.33
N ALA A 389 -22.14 32.15 -2.63
CA ALA A 389 -21.57 31.30 -3.68
C ALA A 389 -20.05 31.44 -3.73
N ALA A 390 -19.33 30.35 -3.41
CA ALA A 390 -17.93 30.18 -3.79
C ALA A 390 -17.88 29.52 -5.18
N GLN A 391 -17.13 30.12 -6.07
CA GLN A 391 -16.87 29.61 -7.43
C GLN A 391 -16.10 28.28 -7.36
N PRO A 392 -16.34 27.34 -8.28
CA PRO A 392 -15.55 26.10 -8.34
C PRO A 392 -14.11 26.42 -8.71
N ALA A 393 -13.17 26.00 -7.88
CA ALA A 393 -11.75 26.05 -8.17
C ALA A 393 -11.40 25.09 -9.29
N GLU A 394 -10.71 25.60 -10.31
CA GLU A 394 -10.15 24.84 -11.42
C GLU A 394 -9.22 23.73 -10.89
N ALA A 395 -9.45 22.48 -11.33
CA ALA A 395 -8.57 21.35 -11.05
C ALA A 395 -7.24 21.53 -11.81
N GLY A 396 -6.29 22.19 -11.17
CA GLY A 396 -4.92 22.26 -11.64
C GLY A 396 -4.18 20.94 -11.34
N VAL A 397 -3.53 20.37 -12.35
CA VAL A 397 -2.56 19.30 -12.20
C VAL A 397 -1.45 19.77 -11.25
N GLY A 398 -1.59 19.45 -9.96
CA GLY A 398 -0.65 19.88 -8.94
C GLY A 398 0.57 18.97 -8.91
N THR A 399 1.70 19.47 -9.37
CA THR A 399 3.01 18.91 -9.01
C THR A 399 3.17 18.96 -7.49
N VAL A 400 3.46 17.81 -6.86
CA VAL A 400 3.75 17.71 -5.44
C VAL A 400 4.95 18.62 -5.11
N ARG A 401 4.69 19.74 -4.43
CA ARG A 401 5.74 20.63 -3.93
C ARG A 401 6.18 20.11 -2.56
N HIS A 402 7.30 19.39 -2.53
CA HIS A 402 7.91 18.93 -1.29
C HIS A 402 8.52 20.09 -0.49
N GLY A 403 8.25 20.14 0.81
CA GLY A 403 9.03 20.92 1.77
C GLY A 403 8.54 22.32 2.12
N LEU A 404 7.35 22.75 1.71
CA LEU A 404 6.79 24.05 2.10
C LEU A 404 6.12 23.96 3.48
N ARG A 405 6.33 25.00 4.29
CA ARG A 405 5.62 25.22 5.54
C ARG A 405 4.65 26.40 5.36
N ASP A 406 3.53 26.40 6.09
CA ASP A 406 2.63 27.56 6.17
C ASP A 406 3.29 28.70 6.98
N ASP A 407 2.64 29.88 7.03
CA ASP A 407 3.13 31.04 7.76
C ASP A 407 3.25 30.80 9.29
N ALA A 408 2.65 29.71 9.79
CA ALA A 408 2.75 29.25 11.18
C ALA A 408 3.83 28.17 11.37
N GLY A 409 4.63 27.85 10.33
CA GLY A 409 5.71 26.88 10.38
C GLY A 409 5.25 25.42 10.34
N ARG A 410 3.95 25.15 10.13
CA ARG A 410 3.40 23.81 10.02
C ARG A 410 3.72 23.25 8.63
N PRO A 411 4.04 21.94 8.49
CA PRO A 411 4.22 21.34 7.19
C PRO A 411 2.97 21.60 6.33
N LEU A 412 3.15 22.15 5.13
CA LEU A 412 2.08 22.13 4.14
C LEU A 412 1.85 20.68 3.78
N VAL A 413 0.72 20.16 4.25
CA VAL A 413 0.28 18.80 3.98
C VAL A 413 0.12 18.65 2.47
N PRO A 414 0.81 17.71 1.81
CA PRO A 414 0.55 17.46 0.40
C PRO A 414 -0.91 17.08 0.24
N THR A 415 -1.58 17.61 -0.76
CA THR A 415 -2.95 17.20 -1.09
C THR A 415 -2.92 15.70 -1.35
N ILE A 416 -3.54 14.93 -0.47
CA ILE A 416 -3.72 13.50 -0.67
C ILE A 416 -4.72 13.34 -1.79
N ARG A 417 -4.27 12.93 -2.98
CA ARG A 417 -5.19 12.54 -4.03
C ARG A 417 -5.83 11.22 -3.65
N ARG A 418 -7.14 11.26 -3.48
CA ARG A 418 -7.93 10.10 -3.13
C ARG A 418 -8.39 9.41 -4.40
N ARG A 419 -8.21 8.11 -4.45
CA ARG A 419 -8.79 7.30 -5.48
C ARG A 419 -10.31 7.39 -5.43
N GLY A 420 -10.91 7.70 -6.56
CA GLY A 420 -12.35 7.80 -6.72
C GLY A 420 -12.99 9.07 -6.19
N ALA A 421 -12.26 10.02 -5.61
CA ALA A 421 -12.80 11.33 -5.28
C ALA A 421 -13.11 12.09 -6.58
N GLY A 422 -14.40 12.15 -6.93
CA GLY A 422 -14.88 12.88 -8.10
C GLY A 422 -14.56 12.23 -9.46
N THR A 423 -14.15 10.96 -9.50
CA THR A 423 -13.95 10.20 -10.73
C THR A 423 -14.67 8.85 -10.66
N ASP A 424 -15.22 8.39 -11.77
CA ASP A 424 -15.77 7.05 -11.94
C ASP A 424 -14.68 6.02 -12.29
N ALA A 425 -13.41 6.44 -12.30
CA ALA A 425 -12.30 5.59 -12.65
C ALA A 425 -11.99 4.57 -11.55
N LEU A 426 -11.91 3.31 -11.94
CA LEU A 426 -11.41 2.24 -11.07
C LEU A 426 -9.92 2.43 -10.80
N PRO A 427 -9.42 1.92 -9.65
CA PRO A 427 -8.00 1.89 -9.37
C PRO A 427 -7.19 1.29 -10.54
N ASN A 428 -6.11 1.96 -10.96
CA ASN A 428 -5.23 1.54 -12.07
C ASN A 428 -5.94 1.34 -13.42
N SER A 429 -7.05 2.04 -13.66
CA SER A 429 -7.73 2.06 -14.98
C SER A 429 -7.09 3.07 -15.92
#